data_38b389b05bc09bcbb3950eaf90836bcf
#
_entry.id   38b389b05bc09bcbb3950eaf90836bcf
#
_cell.length_a   1.000
_cell.length_b   1.000
_cell.length_c   1.000
_cell.angle_alpha   90.00
_cell.angle_beta   90.00
_cell.angle_gamma   90.00
#
_symmetry.space_group_name_H-M   'P 1'
#
loop_
_entity.id
_entity.type
_entity.pdbx_description
1 polymer ?
#
loop_
_entity_poly.entity_id
_entity_poly.type
_entity_poly.pdbx_seq_one_letter_code
_entity_poly.pdbx_strand_id
1 'polypeptide(L)'
;YTPEVTLDISGKYGDVYKNSESPVLTANADVLKPEKGVLSYQWYYVVLPDRVYVPDYISFDKYVKIDCEEKSYKVPTDSAFSTRYYCCIVNYEIDGKTYSSKSKFTEIAVVSNELEIPKIETQPQPISWIKGKPLTETLEVGLKTVVDQGNAQYQWYKNTESNNESGFAIAGATQSSYKPPVSEIGTTYYYCQIWYKRNDLFYEQGKNAESNTLTSEKIVSDPVAVTVTEEPLPWEGNGSEESPYIIKSASDLEALREKVNKDGFAFSDAYFKMDADITLPDGWKPIGATKDGRVNLQKGANLNAFSGIFDGAGHTITVPEGGLPLFGYVRNTRIRNLNIYGKKIAGYGLVNNFEGVGLSGSAVEIDNVTLKSGSSTLKSGLLGANKTVNGYAGCSAAFVATITNCTIEKGVVVGYDKKQSQIGAIAGRMQGTIKNCVSYADVYGTDYVGGIIGTRDNAMGTCEVIGSEFYGTVTASGQHA
;
A
#
# COMPACT_ATOMS: atom_id res chain seq x y z
N TYR A 1 -22.04 58.22 43.62
CA TYR A 1 -22.35 57.26 44.72
C TYR A 1 -22.32 55.79 44.25
N THR A 2 -22.01 55.52 42.96
CA THR A 2 -21.90 54.16 42.43
C THR A 2 -20.86 53.40 43.25
N PRO A 3 -21.18 52.21 43.83
CA PRO A 3 -20.23 51.44 44.61
C PRO A 3 -19.12 50.89 43.73
N GLU A 4 -17.89 50.89 44.27
CA GLU A 4 -16.81 50.07 43.70
C GLU A 4 -16.86 48.69 44.38
N VAL A 5 -17.02 47.62 43.59
CA VAL A 5 -17.25 46.28 44.13
C VAL A 5 -16.05 45.37 43.81
N THR A 6 -15.44 44.82 44.86
CA THR A 6 -14.39 43.80 44.77
C THR A 6 -14.90 42.50 45.37
N LEU A 7 -14.33 41.39 44.95
CA LEU A 7 -14.58 40.08 45.56
C LEU A 7 -13.36 39.58 46.32
N ASP A 8 -13.57 39.21 47.57
CA ASP A 8 -12.67 38.42 48.36
C ASP A 8 -13.13 36.96 48.36
N ILE A 9 -12.19 36.06 48.35
CA ILE A 9 -12.48 34.63 48.30
C ILE A 9 -11.72 33.94 49.44
N SER A 10 -12.42 33.29 50.33
CA SER A 10 -11.82 32.44 51.35
C SER A 10 -11.95 30.97 50.95
N GLY A 11 -10.93 30.19 51.24
CA GLY A 11 -10.81 28.81 50.78
C GLY A 11 -10.26 28.68 49.36
N LYS A 12 -10.17 27.44 48.86
CA LYS A 12 -9.73 27.16 47.50
C LYS A 12 -10.86 27.38 46.51
N TYR A 13 -10.51 27.97 45.34
CA TYR A 13 -11.44 28.19 44.22
C TYR A 13 -10.77 27.78 42.88
N GLY A 14 -11.46 27.96 41.78
CA GLY A 14 -11.09 27.36 40.51
C GLY A 14 -11.70 25.96 40.40
N ASP A 15 -10.88 24.92 40.28
CA ASP A 15 -11.35 23.55 40.42
C ASP A 15 -11.42 23.16 41.90
N VAL A 16 -12.60 22.90 42.41
CA VAL A 16 -12.85 22.51 43.80
C VAL A 16 -13.37 21.08 43.85
N TYR A 17 -12.82 20.25 44.69
CA TYR A 17 -13.29 18.86 44.76
C TYR A 17 -14.67 18.77 45.42
N LYS A 18 -15.50 17.85 44.88
CA LYS A 18 -16.79 17.50 45.48
C LYS A 18 -16.59 17.06 46.93
N ASN A 19 -17.51 17.54 47.79
CA ASN A 19 -17.50 17.33 49.23
C ASN A 19 -16.27 17.89 49.98
N SER A 20 -15.47 18.75 49.35
CA SER A 20 -14.41 19.47 50.03
C SER A 20 -14.96 20.76 50.72
N GLU A 21 -14.07 21.47 51.40
CA GLU A 21 -14.43 22.74 51.98
C GLU A 21 -14.96 23.73 50.94
N SER A 22 -16.11 24.32 51.19
CA SER A 22 -16.78 25.22 50.28
C SER A 22 -16.07 26.58 50.26
N PRO A 23 -15.72 27.11 49.06
CA PRO A 23 -15.23 28.48 48.95
C PRO A 23 -16.33 29.48 49.36
N VAL A 24 -15.93 30.54 50.04
CA VAL A 24 -16.84 31.63 50.42
C VAL A 24 -16.46 32.87 49.65
N LEU A 25 -17.38 33.36 48.81
CA LEU A 25 -17.27 34.61 48.09
C LEU A 25 -17.83 35.77 48.93
N THR A 26 -17.06 36.83 49.13
CA THR A 26 -17.50 38.02 49.88
C THR A 26 -17.42 39.25 48.97
N ALA A 27 -18.53 39.92 48.78
CA ALA A 27 -18.60 41.13 48.01
C ALA A 27 -18.32 42.35 48.92
N ASN A 28 -17.22 43.04 48.71
CA ASN A 28 -16.87 44.25 49.37
C ASN A 28 -17.23 45.44 48.49
N ALA A 29 -18.07 46.36 49.03
CA ALA A 29 -18.49 47.56 48.33
C ALA A 29 -17.92 48.76 49.03
N ASP A 30 -17.16 49.57 48.30
CA ASP A 30 -16.71 50.89 48.76
C ASP A 30 -17.67 51.99 48.23
N VAL A 31 -18.16 52.78 49.09
CA VAL A 31 -19.12 53.86 48.79
C VAL A 31 -18.73 55.15 49.49
N LEU A 32 -18.99 56.28 48.83
CA LEU A 32 -18.57 57.64 49.35
C LEU A 32 -19.20 58.03 50.68
N LYS A 33 -20.36 57.50 51.06
CA LYS A 33 -21.08 57.83 52.30
C LYS A 33 -21.78 56.61 52.89
N PRO A 34 -21.00 55.61 53.39
CA PRO A 34 -21.55 54.35 53.84
C PRO A 34 -22.54 54.48 55.00
N GLU A 35 -22.43 55.53 55.80
CA GLU A 35 -23.29 55.83 56.98
C GLU A 35 -24.69 56.32 56.66
N LYS A 36 -24.95 56.77 55.41
CA LYS A 36 -26.19 57.36 54.95
C LYS A 36 -27.07 56.56 54.05
N GLY A 37 -26.52 55.47 53.46
CA GLY A 37 -27.25 54.65 52.55
C GLY A 37 -27.27 53.17 53.01
N VAL A 38 -28.07 52.40 52.29
CA VAL A 38 -28.22 50.96 52.54
C VAL A 38 -27.65 50.16 51.38
N LEU A 39 -26.78 49.19 51.69
CA LEU A 39 -26.24 48.24 50.71
C LEU A 39 -27.12 46.99 50.69
N SER A 40 -27.42 46.52 49.48
CA SER A 40 -28.03 45.20 49.27
C SER A 40 -27.24 44.43 48.21
N TYR A 41 -27.26 43.12 48.30
CA TYR A 41 -26.43 42.21 47.54
C TYR A 41 -27.32 41.20 46.81
N GLN A 42 -26.95 40.84 45.54
CA GLN A 42 -27.60 39.79 44.82
C GLN A 42 -26.56 39.02 44.03
N TRP A 43 -26.46 37.71 44.29
CA TRP A 43 -25.53 36.83 43.65
C TRP A 43 -26.10 36.20 42.40
N TYR A 44 -25.20 36.01 41.41
CA TYR A 44 -25.49 35.39 40.13
C TYR A 44 -24.32 34.50 39.71
N TYR A 45 -24.62 33.52 38.83
CA TYR A 45 -23.59 32.86 38.04
C TYR A 45 -24.01 32.82 36.58
N VAL A 46 -23.03 32.61 35.70
CA VAL A 46 -23.22 32.29 34.26
C VAL A 46 -22.47 31.03 33.96
N VAL A 47 -22.99 30.24 32.99
CA VAL A 47 -22.32 29.05 32.42
C VAL A 47 -21.93 29.42 31.00
N LEU A 48 -20.65 29.27 30.66
CA LEU A 48 -20.13 29.45 29.31
C LEU A 48 -19.72 28.08 28.74
N PRO A 49 -19.84 27.85 27.41
CA PRO A 49 -19.62 26.52 26.81
C PRO A 49 -18.21 25.97 26.99
N ASP A 50 -17.20 26.85 27.10
CA ASP A 50 -15.80 26.52 27.28
C ASP A 50 -15.16 27.40 28.35
N ARG A 51 -14.02 26.97 28.96
CA ARG A 51 -13.16 27.79 29.79
C ARG A 51 -12.47 28.84 28.94
N VAL A 52 -13.20 29.88 28.53
CA VAL A 52 -12.72 31.00 27.70
C VAL A 52 -12.60 32.23 28.53
N TYR A 53 -11.81 33.17 28.03
CA TYR A 53 -11.78 34.55 28.51
C TYR A 53 -13.22 35.06 28.67
N VAL A 54 -13.60 35.37 29.91
CA VAL A 54 -14.93 35.87 30.20
C VAL A 54 -15.04 37.28 29.62
N PRO A 55 -15.94 37.52 28.67
CA PRO A 55 -16.13 38.86 28.12
C PRO A 55 -16.51 39.85 29.21
N ASP A 56 -16.01 41.06 29.16
CA ASP A 56 -16.39 42.13 30.08
C ASP A 56 -17.90 42.42 30.07
N TYR A 57 -18.56 42.04 28.98
CA TYR A 57 -20.00 42.14 28.80
C TYR A 57 -20.62 40.79 28.45
N ILE A 58 -21.48 40.27 29.35
CA ILE A 58 -22.38 39.16 29.12
C ILE A 58 -23.80 39.65 29.24
N SER A 59 -24.67 39.31 28.30
CA SER A 59 -26.09 39.74 28.36
C SER A 59 -26.77 39.20 29.63
N PHE A 60 -27.54 40.02 30.28
CA PHE A 60 -28.14 39.76 31.61
C PHE A 60 -29.15 38.57 31.58
N ASP A 61 -29.71 38.25 30.42
CA ASP A 61 -30.57 37.08 30.20
C ASP A 61 -29.86 35.74 30.44
N LYS A 62 -28.53 35.74 30.41
CA LYS A 62 -27.70 34.55 30.70
C LYS A 62 -27.35 34.39 32.17
N TYR A 63 -27.69 35.36 33.02
CA TYR A 63 -27.42 35.31 34.45
C TYR A 63 -28.43 34.41 35.14
N VAL A 64 -27.95 33.42 35.88
CA VAL A 64 -28.76 32.60 36.77
C VAL A 64 -28.73 33.24 38.16
N LYS A 65 -29.89 33.69 38.63
CA LYS A 65 -30.02 34.28 39.96
C LYS A 65 -29.81 33.19 41.03
N ILE A 66 -29.03 33.52 42.05
CA ILE A 66 -28.83 32.70 43.23
C ILE A 66 -29.71 33.26 44.35
N ASP A 67 -30.36 32.38 45.08
CA ASP A 67 -31.18 32.74 46.22
C ASP A 67 -30.29 33.05 47.45
N CYS A 68 -29.56 34.14 47.35
CA CYS A 68 -28.68 34.70 48.37
C CYS A 68 -28.56 36.21 48.24
N GLU A 69 -29.00 36.94 49.24
CA GLU A 69 -28.94 38.39 49.35
C GLU A 69 -27.95 38.89 50.40
N GLU A 70 -27.20 37.96 50.98
CA GLU A 70 -26.16 38.23 51.95
C GLU A 70 -24.87 38.75 51.29
N LYS A 71 -24.06 39.51 52.07
CA LYS A 71 -22.75 39.99 51.63
C LYS A 71 -21.82 38.85 51.19
N SER A 72 -21.96 37.65 51.76
CA SER A 72 -21.15 36.50 51.46
C SER A 72 -21.99 35.33 50.95
N TYR A 73 -21.49 34.63 49.95
CA TYR A 73 -22.09 33.44 49.37
C TYR A 73 -21.15 32.23 49.53
N LYS A 74 -21.64 31.18 50.16
CA LYS A 74 -20.94 29.92 50.27
C LYS A 74 -21.31 29.02 49.11
N VAL A 75 -20.32 28.71 48.24
CA VAL A 75 -20.54 27.87 47.04
C VAL A 75 -20.75 26.44 47.47
N PRO A 76 -21.85 25.76 47.10
CA PRO A 76 -22.07 24.36 47.47
C PRO A 76 -21.11 23.44 46.75
N THR A 77 -20.58 22.40 47.48
CA THR A 77 -19.64 21.42 46.92
C THR A 77 -20.19 19.97 46.99
N ASP A 78 -21.42 19.80 47.40
CA ASP A 78 -22.09 18.50 47.57
C ASP A 78 -22.43 17.78 46.26
N SER A 79 -22.50 18.55 45.15
CA SER A 79 -22.73 18.03 43.80
C SER A 79 -21.75 18.65 42.83
N ALA A 80 -21.24 17.79 41.89
CA ALA A 80 -20.37 18.28 40.81
C ALA A 80 -21.14 19.14 39.80
N PHE A 81 -20.50 20.20 39.34
CA PHE A 81 -20.99 21.02 38.23
C PHE A 81 -19.84 21.56 37.40
N SER A 82 -20.12 21.77 36.11
CA SER A 82 -19.19 22.42 35.19
C SER A 82 -18.87 23.86 35.62
N THR A 83 -17.85 24.42 35.02
CA THR A 83 -17.39 25.79 35.34
C THR A 83 -18.52 26.79 35.35
N ARG A 84 -18.66 27.51 36.48
CA ARG A 84 -19.55 28.65 36.68
C ARG A 84 -18.74 29.89 36.97
N TYR A 85 -19.20 30.97 36.44
CA TYR A 85 -18.60 32.29 36.67
C TYR A 85 -19.52 33.12 37.58
N TYR A 86 -19.11 33.30 38.82
CA TYR A 86 -19.89 33.95 39.86
C TYR A 86 -19.61 35.46 39.89
N CYS A 87 -20.65 36.26 40.12
CA CYS A 87 -20.54 37.66 40.38
C CYS A 87 -21.62 38.11 41.37
N CYS A 88 -21.38 39.25 42.02
CA CYS A 88 -22.36 39.95 42.87
C CYS A 88 -22.73 41.29 42.28
N ILE A 89 -24.02 41.59 42.20
CA ILE A 89 -24.51 42.92 41.93
C ILE A 89 -24.83 43.55 43.28
N VAL A 90 -24.20 44.69 43.55
CA VAL A 90 -24.40 45.46 44.78
C VAL A 90 -25.17 46.70 44.45
N ASN A 91 -26.28 46.94 45.16
CA ASN A 91 -27.05 48.14 45.07
C ASN A 91 -26.82 48.98 46.33
N TYR A 92 -26.62 50.27 46.14
CA TYR A 92 -26.52 51.29 47.19
C TYR A 92 -27.66 52.25 47.06
N GLU A 93 -28.55 52.29 48.03
CA GLU A 93 -29.68 53.13 48.08
C GLU A 93 -29.37 54.31 49.04
N ILE A 94 -29.44 55.51 48.52
CA ILE A 94 -29.26 56.78 49.29
C ILE A 94 -30.13 57.85 48.69
N ASP A 95 -30.78 58.67 49.56
CA ASP A 95 -31.65 59.81 49.19
C ASP A 95 -32.74 59.40 48.18
N GLY A 96 -33.29 58.18 48.30
CA GLY A 96 -34.32 57.60 47.42
C GLY A 96 -33.83 57.27 46.01
N LYS A 97 -32.51 57.16 45.79
CA LYS A 97 -31.89 56.75 44.53
C LYS A 97 -31.08 55.54 44.73
N THR A 98 -31.17 54.62 43.77
CA THR A 98 -30.38 53.34 43.73
C THR A 98 -29.22 53.46 42.74
N TYR A 99 -28.03 53.20 43.20
CA TYR A 99 -26.82 53.13 42.42
C TYR A 99 -26.33 51.62 42.42
N SER A 100 -26.13 51.05 41.26
CA SER A 100 -25.77 49.62 41.12
C SER A 100 -24.39 49.45 40.52
N SER A 101 -23.66 48.46 41.01
CA SER A 101 -22.39 48.01 40.41
C SER A 101 -22.25 46.50 40.51
N LYS A 102 -21.46 45.95 39.60
CA LYS A 102 -21.21 44.51 39.51
C LYS A 102 -19.74 44.23 39.79
N SER A 103 -19.46 43.19 40.58
CA SER A 103 -18.11 42.68 40.74
C SER A 103 -17.54 42.06 39.44
N LYS A 104 -16.23 41.85 39.38
CA LYS A 104 -15.65 40.96 38.39
C LYS A 104 -16.17 39.52 38.57
N PHE A 105 -16.06 38.72 37.55
CA PHE A 105 -16.40 37.30 37.60
C PHE A 105 -15.29 36.50 38.29
N THR A 106 -15.70 35.48 39.04
CA THR A 106 -14.82 34.47 39.63
C THR A 106 -15.22 33.10 39.15
N GLU A 107 -14.27 32.37 38.63
CA GLU A 107 -14.47 31.03 38.12
C GLU A 107 -14.41 29.97 39.23
N ILE A 108 -15.44 29.12 39.30
CA ILE A 108 -15.46 27.94 40.19
C ILE A 108 -16.13 26.79 39.45
N ALA A 109 -15.48 25.61 39.49
CA ALA A 109 -16.07 24.33 39.09
C ALA A 109 -15.99 23.39 40.27
N VAL A 110 -17.02 22.58 40.49
CA VAL A 110 -16.96 21.46 41.44
C VAL A 110 -16.79 20.17 40.69
N VAL A 111 -15.63 19.58 40.83
CA VAL A 111 -15.19 18.42 40.06
C VAL A 111 -15.03 17.20 40.93
N SER A 112 -15.14 16.00 40.39
CA SER A 112 -14.80 14.76 41.12
C SER A 112 -13.29 14.73 41.40
N ASN A 113 -12.91 14.23 42.56
CA ASN A 113 -11.51 13.94 42.89
C ASN A 113 -10.99 12.62 42.25
N GLU A 114 -11.86 11.90 41.55
CA GLU A 114 -11.54 10.69 40.80
C GLU A 114 -12.11 10.80 39.40
N LEU A 115 -11.42 10.20 38.41
CA LEU A 115 -11.91 10.09 37.05
C LEU A 115 -12.58 8.72 36.87
N GLU A 116 -13.66 8.72 36.10
CA GLU A 116 -14.29 7.46 35.66
C GLU A 116 -13.36 6.66 34.76
N ILE A 117 -13.51 5.36 34.77
CA ILE A 117 -12.83 4.46 33.83
C ILE A 117 -13.48 4.66 32.44
N PRO A 118 -12.70 4.94 31.38
CA PRO A 118 -13.27 5.06 30.04
C PRO A 118 -14.10 3.83 29.64
N LYS A 119 -15.10 4.02 28.78
CA LYS A 119 -15.90 2.93 28.22
C LYS A 119 -15.82 3.00 26.72
N ILE A 120 -15.29 1.93 26.09
CA ILE A 120 -15.25 1.82 24.65
C ILE A 120 -16.66 1.55 24.13
N GLU A 121 -17.11 2.37 23.20
CA GLU A 121 -18.38 2.23 22.49
C GLU A 121 -18.17 1.60 21.11
N THR A 122 -17.06 1.93 20.45
CA THR A 122 -16.71 1.39 19.16
C THR A 122 -15.31 0.76 19.21
N GLN A 123 -15.23 -0.54 18.94
CA GLN A 123 -13.98 -1.29 18.81
C GLN A 123 -13.36 -1.08 17.42
N PRO A 124 -12.02 -1.09 17.28
CA PRO A 124 -11.37 -1.02 16.00
C PRO A 124 -11.75 -2.22 15.12
N GLN A 125 -11.88 -1.99 13.80
CA GLN A 125 -12.31 -3.01 12.85
C GLN A 125 -11.13 -3.59 12.08
N PRO A 126 -11.16 -4.89 11.71
CA PRO A 126 -10.09 -5.54 10.97
C PRO A 126 -9.93 -4.95 9.57
N ILE A 127 -8.68 -4.85 9.10
CA ILE A 127 -8.34 -4.37 7.76
C ILE A 127 -7.70 -5.52 6.98
N SER A 128 -8.21 -5.77 5.75
CA SER A 128 -7.58 -6.65 4.77
C SER A 128 -7.12 -5.82 3.58
N TRP A 129 -5.85 -5.88 3.26
CA TRP A 129 -5.27 -4.99 2.25
C TRP A 129 -4.33 -5.71 1.28
N ILE A 130 -4.15 -5.13 0.10
CA ILE A 130 -3.23 -5.62 -0.93
C ILE A 130 -1.97 -4.78 -0.88
N LYS A 131 -0.82 -5.43 -0.77
CA LYS A 131 0.49 -4.78 -0.78
C LYS A 131 0.65 -3.86 -2.01
N GLY A 132 1.19 -2.68 -1.77
CA GLY A 132 1.44 -1.70 -2.84
C GLY A 132 0.25 -0.83 -3.24
N LYS A 133 -0.95 -1.11 -2.75
CA LYS A 133 -2.09 -0.19 -2.91
C LYS A 133 -2.06 0.88 -1.80
N PRO A 134 -2.45 2.13 -2.07
CA PRO A 134 -2.53 3.16 -1.04
C PRO A 134 -3.65 2.84 -0.04
N LEU A 135 -3.30 2.68 1.24
CA LEU A 135 -4.28 2.43 2.30
C LEU A 135 -5.13 3.68 2.55
N THR A 136 -6.45 3.53 2.52
CA THR A 136 -7.43 4.59 2.79
C THR A 136 -8.10 4.42 4.16
N GLU A 137 -8.02 3.24 4.74
CA GLU A 137 -8.64 2.89 6.02
C GLU A 137 -7.74 3.20 7.20
N THR A 138 -8.38 3.47 8.36
CA THR A 138 -7.73 3.67 9.65
C THR A 138 -8.36 2.75 10.70
N LEU A 139 -7.57 2.35 11.68
CA LEU A 139 -8.10 1.75 12.91
C LEU A 139 -8.62 2.89 13.79
N GLU A 140 -9.83 2.74 14.30
CA GLU A 140 -10.48 3.77 15.12
C GLU A 140 -11.09 3.15 16.37
N VAL A 141 -10.99 3.86 17.49
CA VAL A 141 -11.65 3.52 18.74
C VAL A 141 -12.54 4.67 19.18
N GLY A 142 -13.82 4.38 19.44
CA GLY A 142 -14.80 5.36 19.94
C GLY A 142 -15.07 5.15 21.42
N LEU A 143 -15.21 6.25 22.16
CA LEU A 143 -15.56 6.24 23.58
C LEU A 143 -16.98 6.73 23.79
N LYS A 144 -17.65 6.14 24.77
CA LYS A 144 -18.88 6.71 25.31
C LYS A 144 -18.58 8.09 25.92
N THR A 145 -19.33 9.09 25.52
CA THR A 145 -19.17 10.45 26.05
C THR A 145 -19.49 10.50 27.54
N VAL A 146 -18.55 11.00 28.33
CA VAL A 146 -18.72 11.28 29.76
C VAL A 146 -18.25 12.70 30.03
N VAL A 147 -19.01 13.47 30.79
CA VAL A 147 -18.69 14.86 31.12
C VAL A 147 -17.67 14.91 32.26
N ASP A 148 -16.91 16.00 32.36
CA ASP A 148 -15.99 16.36 33.44
C ASP A 148 -14.82 15.37 33.67
N GLN A 149 -14.49 14.52 32.68
CA GLN A 149 -13.40 13.56 32.77
C GLN A 149 -12.05 14.10 32.21
N GLY A 150 -12.03 15.32 31.72
CA GLY A 150 -10.86 15.88 31.04
C GLY A 150 -10.67 15.30 29.64
N ASN A 151 -9.42 15.09 29.24
CA ASN A 151 -9.07 14.66 27.89
C ASN A 151 -8.78 13.16 27.87
N ALA A 152 -9.38 12.45 26.91
CA ALA A 152 -9.01 11.07 26.63
C ALA A 152 -7.59 11.03 26.05
N GLN A 153 -6.80 10.11 26.55
CA GLN A 153 -5.45 9.82 26.09
C GLN A 153 -5.44 8.44 25.45
N TYR A 154 -4.64 8.27 24.40
CA TYR A 154 -4.56 7.06 23.62
C TYR A 154 -3.11 6.64 23.44
N GLN A 155 -2.87 5.34 23.35
CA GLN A 155 -1.61 4.77 22.89
C GLN A 155 -1.90 3.48 22.14
N TRP A 156 -1.52 3.44 20.86
CA TRP A 156 -1.64 2.24 20.06
C TRP A 156 -0.43 1.33 20.24
N TYR A 157 -0.70 0.04 20.19
CA TYR A 157 0.27 -1.03 20.29
C TYR A 157 0.14 -1.96 19.09
N LYS A 158 1.25 -2.61 18.71
CA LYS A 158 1.28 -3.68 17.72
C LYS A 158 1.74 -4.98 18.34
N ASN A 159 1.23 -6.10 17.84
CA ASN A 159 1.55 -7.44 18.31
C ASN A 159 1.62 -8.42 17.11
N THR A 160 2.34 -9.51 17.27
CA THR A 160 2.35 -10.64 16.32
C THR A 160 1.28 -11.67 16.64
N GLU A 161 0.68 -11.59 17.84
CA GLU A 161 -0.36 -12.48 18.31
C GLU A 161 -1.67 -11.74 18.57
N SER A 162 -2.79 -12.45 18.45
CA SER A 162 -4.14 -11.92 18.70
C SER A 162 -4.41 -11.75 20.20
N ASN A 163 -3.65 -10.89 20.85
CA ASN A 163 -3.87 -10.51 22.25
C ASN A 163 -3.54 -9.02 22.46
N ASN A 164 -4.02 -8.45 23.55
CA ASN A 164 -3.83 -7.06 23.96
C ASN A 164 -2.98 -6.89 25.24
N GLU A 165 -2.17 -7.90 25.60
CA GLU A 165 -1.39 -7.93 26.83
C GLU A 165 0.11 -7.70 26.61
N SER A 166 0.67 -8.13 25.47
CA SER A 166 2.11 -8.23 25.24
C SER A 166 2.65 -7.43 24.03
N GLY A 167 1.87 -6.47 23.55
CA GLY A 167 2.26 -5.69 22.37
C GLY A 167 3.33 -4.63 22.64
N PHE A 168 3.92 -4.12 21.56
CA PHE A 168 4.89 -3.02 21.59
C PHE A 168 4.19 -1.69 21.30
N ALA A 169 4.42 -0.69 22.13
CA ALA A 169 3.89 0.66 21.93
C ALA A 169 4.43 1.26 20.62
N ILE A 170 3.54 1.87 19.84
CA ILE A 170 3.89 2.53 18.59
C ILE A 170 4.17 4.00 18.89
N ALA A 171 5.42 4.43 18.68
CA ALA A 171 5.82 5.80 18.98
C ALA A 171 4.97 6.81 18.19
N GLY A 172 4.42 7.81 18.89
CA GLY A 172 3.60 8.87 18.30
C GLY A 172 2.17 8.48 17.94
N ALA A 173 1.76 7.23 18.11
CA ALA A 173 0.38 6.79 17.85
C ALA A 173 -0.50 7.04 19.07
N THR A 174 -0.86 8.31 19.31
CA THR A 174 -1.54 8.82 20.50
C THR A 174 -2.90 9.48 20.21
N GLN A 175 -3.48 9.18 19.07
CA GLN A 175 -4.82 9.64 18.69
C GLN A 175 -5.85 8.51 18.80
N SER A 176 -7.14 8.84 18.77
CA SER A 176 -8.23 7.84 18.73
C SER A 176 -8.21 6.98 17.46
N SER A 177 -7.50 7.41 16.43
CA SER A 177 -7.31 6.68 15.19
C SER A 177 -5.84 6.44 14.90
N TYR A 178 -5.56 5.33 14.20
CA TYR A 178 -4.22 4.96 13.76
C TYR A 178 -4.24 4.38 12.36
N LYS A 179 -3.32 4.82 11.50
CA LYS A 179 -3.14 4.29 10.14
C LYS A 179 -1.99 3.27 10.14
N PRO A 180 -2.27 1.96 10.04
CA PRO A 180 -1.24 0.94 10.08
C PRO A 180 -0.40 0.92 8.80
N PRO A 181 0.89 0.53 8.85
CA PRO A 181 1.68 0.27 7.66
C PRO A 181 1.21 -0.99 6.94
N VAL A 182 1.22 -0.95 5.60
CA VAL A 182 0.78 -2.07 4.72
C VAL A 182 1.85 -2.43 3.68
N SER A 183 3.13 -2.24 4.02
CA SER A 183 4.26 -2.54 3.14
C SER A 183 4.70 -4.01 3.16
N GLU A 184 4.45 -4.70 4.27
CA GLU A 184 4.89 -6.08 4.50
C GLU A 184 3.70 -7.05 4.48
N ILE A 185 3.88 -8.20 3.82
CA ILE A 185 2.89 -9.28 3.78
C ILE A 185 2.81 -9.95 5.14
N GLY A 186 1.60 -10.29 5.54
CA GLY A 186 1.35 -10.98 6.80
C GLY A 186 0.22 -10.33 7.59
N THR A 187 -0.02 -10.88 8.77
CA THR A 187 -1.00 -10.35 9.72
C THR A 187 -0.28 -9.76 10.92
N THR A 188 -0.63 -8.52 11.25
CA THR A 188 -0.20 -7.82 12.46
C THR A 188 -1.43 -7.44 13.25
N TYR A 189 -1.40 -7.63 14.56
CA TYR A 189 -2.49 -7.26 15.46
C TYR A 189 -2.21 -5.92 16.10
N TYR A 190 -3.26 -5.14 16.30
CA TYR A 190 -3.20 -3.82 16.92
C TYR A 190 -4.24 -3.70 18.03
N TYR A 191 -3.95 -2.94 19.05
CA TYR A 191 -4.90 -2.54 20.07
C TYR A 191 -4.55 -1.16 20.63
N CYS A 192 -5.52 -0.49 21.25
CA CYS A 192 -5.36 0.84 21.82
C CYS A 192 -5.55 0.79 23.33
N GLN A 193 -4.61 1.36 24.06
CA GLN A 193 -4.74 1.63 25.49
C GLN A 193 -5.30 3.03 25.68
N ILE A 194 -6.27 3.21 26.57
CA ILE A 194 -7.03 4.44 26.71
C ILE A 194 -7.21 4.78 28.20
N TRP A 195 -7.07 6.07 28.53
CA TRP A 195 -7.34 6.60 29.85
C TRP A 195 -7.76 8.06 29.78
N TYR A 196 -8.42 8.57 30.81
CA TYR A 196 -8.66 9.99 30.96
C TYR A 196 -7.53 10.65 31.72
N LYS A 197 -7.26 11.92 31.36
CA LYS A 197 -6.32 12.80 32.07
C LYS A 197 -6.95 14.17 32.22
N ARG A 198 -6.98 14.70 33.46
CA ARG A 198 -7.47 16.03 33.77
C ARG A 198 -6.44 16.75 34.65
N ASN A 199 -6.19 18.00 34.33
CA ASN A 199 -5.38 18.91 35.15
C ASN A 199 -6.31 19.85 35.87
N ASP A 200 -6.38 19.74 37.18
CA ASP A 200 -7.19 20.59 38.04
C ASP A 200 -6.34 21.73 38.54
N LEU A 201 -6.89 22.96 38.54
CA LEU A 201 -6.22 24.15 38.94
C LEU A 201 -6.95 24.75 40.17
N PHE A 202 -6.22 24.90 41.27
CA PHE A 202 -6.71 25.44 42.52
C PHE A 202 -6.06 26.80 42.76
N TYR A 203 -6.87 27.72 43.20
CA TYR A 203 -6.45 29.06 43.60
C TYR A 203 -6.80 29.27 45.03
N GLU A 204 -5.97 30.03 45.75
CA GLU A 204 -6.23 30.54 47.08
C GLU A 204 -5.75 31.99 47.14
N GLN A 205 -6.56 32.88 47.68
CA GLN A 205 -6.24 34.31 47.65
C GLN A 205 -4.90 34.57 48.39
N GLY A 206 -4.01 35.29 47.72
CA GLY A 206 -2.67 35.60 48.26
C GLY A 206 -1.64 34.48 48.13
N LYS A 207 -1.98 33.35 47.51
CA LYS A 207 -1.06 32.22 47.22
C LYS A 207 -0.89 31.98 45.72
N ASN A 208 0.17 31.26 45.39
CA ASN A 208 0.37 30.78 44.00
C ASN A 208 -0.67 29.71 43.66
N ALA A 209 -1.03 29.62 42.36
CA ALA A 209 -1.90 28.58 41.87
C ALA A 209 -1.24 27.20 42.09
N GLU A 210 -2.01 26.25 42.54
CA GLU A 210 -1.63 24.84 42.67
C GLU A 210 -2.29 24.04 41.54
N SER A 211 -1.61 23.04 41.00
CA SER A 211 -2.18 22.15 40.01
C SER A 211 -2.06 20.68 40.46
N ASN A 212 -3.08 19.90 40.16
CA ASN A 212 -3.09 18.46 40.35
C ASN A 212 -3.49 17.78 39.05
N THR A 213 -2.74 16.74 38.68
CA THR A 213 -3.06 15.93 37.51
C THR A 213 -3.70 14.62 37.95
N LEU A 214 -4.94 14.42 37.58
CA LEU A 214 -5.66 13.17 37.75
C LEU A 214 -5.53 12.30 36.50
N THR A 215 -5.41 11.01 36.72
CA THR A 215 -5.38 9.99 35.65
C THR A 215 -6.31 8.87 36.06
N SER A 216 -7.21 8.44 35.17
CA SER A 216 -8.06 7.27 35.41
C SER A 216 -7.28 5.97 35.32
N GLU A 217 -7.89 4.88 35.71
CA GLU A 217 -7.45 3.56 35.29
C GLU A 217 -7.45 3.46 33.76
N LYS A 218 -6.59 2.58 33.25
CA LYS A 218 -6.42 2.35 31.81
C LYS A 218 -7.24 1.15 31.37
N ILE A 219 -7.88 1.26 30.24
CA ILE A 219 -8.51 0.15 29.55
C ILE A 219 -7.80 -0.12 28.22
N VAL A 220 -8.05 -1.27 27.64
CA VAL A 220 -7.52 -1.66 26.33
C VAL A 220 -8.65 -2.10 25.40
N SER A 221 -8.53 -1.78 24.12
CA SER A 221 -9.44 -2.30 23.11
C SER A 221 -9.19 -3.79 22.84
N ASP A 222 -10.13 -4.43 22.16
CA ASP A 222 -9.92 -5.75 21.61
C ASP A 222 -8.76 -5.70 20.58
N PRO A 223 -7.99 -6.79 20.45
CA PRO A 223 -6.97 -6.88 19.41
C PRO A 223 -7.63 -7.03 18.04
N VAL A 224 -7.17 -6.23 17.08
CA VAL A 224 -7.71 -6.22 15.71
C VAL A 224 -6.63 -6.62 14.71
N ALA A 225 -6.97 -7.48 13.75
CA ALA A 225 -6.05 -7.94 12.71
C ALA A 225 -5.97 -6.93 11.55
N VAL A 226 -4.75 -6.63 11.12
CA VAL A 226 -4.46 -6.00 9.82
C VAL A 226 -3.70 -7.02 8.99
N THR A 227 -4.33 -7.51 7.93
CA THR A 227 -3.77 -8.55 7.06
C THR A 227 -3.43 -7.95 5.71
N VAL A 228 -2.16 -8.06 5.33
CA VAL A 228 -1.65 -7.62 4.03
C VAL A 228 -1.33 -8.84 3.18
N THR A 229 -1.89 -8.91 1.99
CA THR A 229 -1.67 -9.99 1.03
C THR A 229 -1.08 -9.44 -0.27
N GLU A 230 -0.50 -10.31 -1.08
CA GLU A 230 -0.18 -9.94 -2.46
C GLU A 230 -1.44 -9.84 -3.31
N GLU A 231 -1.35 -9.06 -4.39
CA GLU A 231 -2.41 -9.03 -5.39
C GLU A 231 -2.52 -10.42 -6.03
N PRO A 232 -3.69 -11.07 -6.02
CA PRO A 232 -3.83 -12.38 -6.64
C PRO A 232 -3.48 -12.30 -8.12
N LEU A 233 -2.79 -13.32 -8.62
CA LEU A 233 -2.51 -13.44 -10.04
C LEU A 233 -3.83 -13.65 -10.81
N PRO A 234 -3.95 -13.11 -12.05
CA PRO A 234 -5.24 -13.08 -12.75
C PRO A 234 -5.65 -14.43 -13.35
N TRP A 235 -4.82 -15.47 -13.21
CA TRP A 235 -5.05 -16.77 -13.83
C TRP A 235 -5.62 -17.78 -12.85
N GLU A 236 -6.42 -18.72 -13.37
CA GLU A 236 -6.79 -19.93 -12.65
C GLU A 236 -5.56 -20.83 -12.45
N GLY A 237 -5.55 -21.63 -11.39
CA GLY A 237 -4.41 -22.47 -11.01
C GLY A 237 -3.48 -21.81 -10.00
N ASN A 238 -2.44 -22.54 -9.62
CA ASN A 238 -1.43 -22.07 -8.67
C ASN A 238 0.01 -22.12 -9.24
N GLY A 239 0.14 -22.48 -10.52
CA GLY A 239 1.43 -22.58 -11.21
C GLY A 239 2.21 -23.85 -10.94
N SER A 240 1.64 -24.85 -10.26
CA SER A 240 2.25 -26.18 -10.18
C SER A 240 1.99 -27.00 -11.46
N GLU A 241 2.65 -28.13 -11.62
CA GLU A 241 2.42 -29.02 -12.74
C GLU A 241 1.01 -29.61 -12.74
N GLU A 242 0.47 -29.94 -11.56
CA GLU A 242 -0.88 -30.47 -11.38
C GLU A 242 -1.98 -29.41 -11.54
N SER A 243 -1.64 -28.14 -11.27
CA SER A 243 -2.56 -27.00 -11.32
C SER A 243 -1.89 -25.79 -11.98
N PRO A 244 -1.59 -25.85 -13.30
CA PRO A 244 -0.90 -24.79 -14.02
C PRO A 244 -1.74 -23.51 -14.08
N TYR A 245 -1.10 -22.38 -14.25
CA TYR A 245 -1.78 -21.14 -14.61
C TYR A 245 -2.41 -21.27 -16.00
N ILE A 246 -3.70 -21.05 -16.10
CA ILE A 246 -4.45 -21.24 -17.34
C ILE A 246 -4.49 -19.93 -18.15
N ILE A 247 -4.05 -20.00 -19.40
CA ILE A 247 -4.02 -18.91 -20.37
C ILE A 247 -5.13 -19.13 -21.40
N LYS A 248 -6.18 -18.29 -21.35
CA LYS A 248 -7.38 -18.40 -22.19
C LYS A 248 -7.49 -17.30 -23.24
N SER A 249 -6.76 -16.22 -23.09
CA SER A 249 -6.95 -15.01 -23.88
C SER A 249 -5.66 -14.20 -24.11
N ALA A 250 -5.72 -13.27 -25.04
CA ALA A 250 -4.64 -12.30 -25.23
C ALA A 250 -4.39 -11.45 -23.97
N SER A 251 -5.44 -11.12 -23.21
CA SER A 251 -5.30 -10.38 -21.93
C SER A 251 -4.50 -11.16 -20.89
N ASP A 252 -4.61 -12.50 -20.87
CA ASP A 252 -3.82 -13.34 -19.96
C ASP A 252 -2.33 -13.32 -20.33
N LEU A 253 -2.03 -13.33 -21.63
CA LEU A 253 -0.65 -13.18 -22.12
C LEU A 253 -0.11 -11.77 -21.87
N GLU A 254 -0.96 -10.73 -21.96
CA GLU A 254 -0.58 -9.38 -21.59
C GLU A 254 -0.27 -9.25 -20.11
N ALA A 255 -1.08 -9.86 -19.25
CA ALA A 255 -0.83 -9.92 -17.82
C ALA A 255 0.50 -10.64 -17.50
N LEU A 256 0.79 -11.77 -18.18
CA LEU A 256 2.06 -12.47 -18.06
C LEU A 256 3.23 -11.58 -18.50
N ARG A 257 3.09 -10.92 -19.64
CA ARG A 257 4.07 -9.95 -20.13
C ARG A 257 4.33 -8.83 -19.13
N GLU A 258 3.27 -8.22 -18.57
CA GLU A 258 3.41 -7.15 -17.57
C GLU A 258 4.18 -7.64 -16.33
N LYS A 259 3.81 -8.79 -15.79
CA LYS A 259 4.49 -9.39 -14.63
C LYS A 259 5.95 -9.67 -14.91
N VAL A 260 6.29 -10.23 -16.07
CA VAL A 260 7.68 -10.50 -16.44
C VAL A 260 8.43 -9.19 -16.74
N ASN A 261 7.90 -8.34 -17.62
CA ASN A 261 8.64 -7.21 -18.18
C ASN A 261 8.74 -6.02 -17.23
N LYS A 262 7.73 -5.75 -16.40
CA LYS A 262 7.69 -4.61 -15.48
C LYS A 262 8.05 -5.00 -14.05
N ASP A 263 7.44 -6.06 -13.55
CA ASP A 263 7.58 -6.47 -12.15
C ASP A 263 8.81 -7.38 -11.94
N GLY A 264 9.41 -7.89 -13.04
CA GLY A 264 10.62 -8.72 -13.00
C GLY A 264 10.38 -10.13 -12.50
N PHE A 265 9.13 -10.62 -12.51
CA PHE A 265 8.81 -12.01 -12.15
C PHE A 265 9.32 -12.96 -13.21
N ALA A 266 10.33 -13.77 -12.88
CA ALA A 266 10.88 -14.76 -13.80
C ALA A 266 9.94 -15.96 -13.98
N PHE A 267 9.06 -16.23 -13.02
CA PHE A 267 8.20 -17.43 -12.95
C PHE A 267 8.99 -18.73 -13.02
N SER A 268 10.16 -18.76 -12.39
CA SER A 268 10.99 -19.97 -12.33
C SER A 268 10.15 -21.15 -11.81
N ASP A 269 10.17 -22.25 -12.57
CA ASP A 269 9.45 -23.49 -12.27
C ASP A 269 7.91 -23.39 -12.24
N ALA A 270 7.34 -22.24 -12.60
CA ALA A 270 5.89 -22.12 -12.72
C ALA A 270 5.40 -22.65 -14.08
N TYR A 271 4.29 -23.39 -14.04
CA TYR A 271 3.65 -23.99 -15.21
C TYR A 271 2.52 -23.08 -15.72
N PHE A 272 2.55 -22.81 -17.03
CA PHE A 272 1.49 -22.14 -17.78
C PHE A 272 0.94 -23.07 -18.85
N LYS A 273 -0.36 -23.13 -19.00
CA LYS A 273 -1.02 -23.95 -20.00
C LYS A 273 -2.06 -23.17 -20.77
N MET A 274 -1.99 -23.22 -22.09
CA MET A 274 -3.05 -22.65 -22.94
C MET A 274 -4.31 -23.53 -22.91
N ASP A 275 -5.46 -22.88 -22.97
CA ASP A 275 -6.79 -23.52 -23.05
C ASP A 275 -7.60 -23.01 -24.26
N ALA A 276 -6.98 -22.19 -25.12
CA ALA A 276 -7.58 -21.67 -26.36
C ALA A 276 -6.51 -21.23 -27.36
N ASP A 277 -6.91 -21.15 -28.64
CA ASP A 277 -6.16 -20.45 -29.65
C ASP A 277 -6.20 -18.94 -29.40
N ILE A 278 -5.06 -18.27 -29.51
CA ILE A 278 -4.95 -16.85 -29.15
C ILE A 278 -4.31 -16.06 -30.31
N THR A 279 -4.96 -14.97 -30.68
CA THR A 279 -4.37 -13.94 -31.56
C THR A 279 -3.76 -12.84 -30.71
N LEU A 280 -2.46 -12.58 -30.88
CA LEU A 280 -1.79 -11.46 -30.21
C LEU A 280 -2.34 -10.14 -30.71
N PRO A 281 -2.43 -9.11 -29.86
CA PRO A 281 -2.92 -7.81 -30.26
C PRO A 281 -1.91 -7.07 -31.16
N ASP A 282 -2.40 -6.12 -31.95
CA ASP A 282 -1.54 -5.21 -32.70
C ASP A 282 -0.60 -4.46 -31.77
N GLY A 283 0.65 -4.32 -32.17
CA GLY A 283 1.67 -3.70 -31.34
C GLY A 283 2.17 -4.55 -30.18
N TRP A 284 1.90 -5.86 -30.20
CA TRP A 284 2.40 -6.82 -29.22
C TRP A 284 3.87 -6.60 -28.86
N LYS A 285 4.17 -6.58 -27.58
CA LYS A 285 5.54 -6.60 -27.04
C LYS A 285 5.83 -7.98 -26.48
N PRO A 286 6.96 -8.61 -26.84
CA PRO A 286 7.26 -9.97 -26.40
C PRO A 286 7.35 -10.12 -24.87
N ILE A 287 7.04 -11.32 -24.39
CA ILE A 287 7.26 -11.71 -23.00
C ILE A 287 8.77 -11.89 -22.79
N GLY A 288 9.32 -11.26 -21.77
CA GLY A 288 10.76 -11.18 -21.58
C GLY A 288 11.38 -10.07 -22.43
N ALA A 289 11.57 -8.90 -21.83
CA ALA A 289 12.16 -7.72 -22.46
C ALA A 289 12.71 -6.76 -21.40
N THR A 290 13.35 -5.68 -21.83
CA THR A 290 13.67 -4.56 -20.95
C THR A 290 12.37 -3.89 -20.44
N LYS A 291 12.45 -3.16 -19.34
CA LYS A 291 11.30 -2.39 -18.78
C LYS A 291 10.60 -1.48 -19.77
N ASP A 292 11.33 -1.00 -20.78
CA ASP A 292 10.80 -0.17 -21.88
C ASP A 292 10.32 -0.98 -23.10
N GLY A 293 10.25 -2.30 -22.97
CA GLY A 293 9.75 -3.21 -24.01
C GLY A 293 10.73 -3.47 -25.16
N ARG A 294 11.99 -3.08 -25.02
CA ARG A 294 13.02 -3.34 -26.04
C ARG A 294 13.65 -4.72 -25.82
N VAL A 295 13.88 -5.43 -26.90
CA VAL A 295 14.56 -6.74 -26.89
C VAL A 295 16.05 -6.55 -27.27
N ASN A 296 16.65 -5.42 -26.95
CA ASN A 296 18.04 -5.14 -27.31
C ASN A 296 18.95 -5.26 -26.10
N LEU A 297 19.87 -6.24 -26.15
CA LEU A 297 20.87 -6.54 -25.13
C LEU A 297 22.03 -5.51 -25.21
N GLN A 298 21.79 -4.24 -24.91
CA GLN A 298 22.89 -3.30 -24.69
C GLN A 298 23.48 -3.48 -23.28
N LYS A 299 24.79 -3.22 -23.15
CA LYS A 299 25.53 -3.32 -21.89
C LYS A 299 24.82 -2.52 -20.79
N GLY A 300 24.38 -3.20 -19.71
CA GLY A 300 23.70 -2.59 -18.56
C GLY A 300 22.16 -2.58 -18.61
N ALA A 301 21.52 -3.17 -19.61
CA ALA A 301 20.07 -3.33 -19.62
C ALA A 301 19.64 -4.41 -18.61
N ASN A 302 18.80 -4.05 -17.66
CA ASN A 302 18.10 -5.03 -16.82
C ASN A 302 17.07 -5.76 -17.70
N LEU A 303 17.41 -6.95 -18.15
CA LEU A 303 16.53 -7.82 -18.90
C LEU A 303 15.74 -8.69 -17.94
N ASN A 304 14.44 -8.62 -18.08
CA ASN A 304 13.55 -9.55 -17.41
C ASN A 304 13.31 -10.76 -18.31
N ALA A 305 13.72 -11.92 -17.90
CA ALA A 305 13.58 -13.15 -18.64
C ALA A 305 12.35 -13.92 -18.18
N PHE A 306 11.65 -14.56 -19.11
CA PHE A 306 10.71 -15.61 -18.76
C PHE A 306 11.48 -16.91 -18.48
N SER A 307 11.22 -17.54 -17.35
CA SER A 307 11.88 -18.77 -16.89
C SER A 307 10.90 -19.87 -16.52
N GLY A 308 9.63 -19.73 -16.84
CA GLY A 308 8.58 -20.72 -16.57
C GLY A 308 8.52 -21.83 -17.60
N ILE A 309 7.59 -22.75 -17.39
CA ILE A 309 7.23 -23.81 -18.31
C ILE A 309 5.94 -23.39 -19.02
N PHE A 310 5.99 -23.28 -20.35
CA PHE A 310 4.85 -22.86 -21.17
C PHE A 310 4.40 -24.00 -22.06
N ASP A 311 3.22 -24.54 -21.79
CA ASP A 311 2.58 -25.61 -22.55
C ASP A 311 1.46 -25.04 -23.42
N GLY A 312 1.65 -25.04 -24.73
CA GLY A 312 0.63 -24.62 -25.68
C GLY A 312 -0.56 -25.57 -25.77
N ALA A 313 -0.45 -26.79 -25.24
CA ALA A 313 -1.49 -27.84 -25.26
C ALA A 313 -2.06 -28.14 -26.67
N GLY A 314 -1.28 -27.87 -27.70
CA GLY A 314 -1.67 -28.02 -29.11
C GLY A 314 -2.41 -26.81 -29.69
N HIS A 315 -2.62 -25.78 -28.91
CA HIS A 315 -3.25 -24.51 -29.37
C HIS A 315 -2.30 -23.66 -30.21
N THR A 316 -2.87 -22.69 -30.91
CA THR A 316 -2.17 -21.81 -31.85
C THR A 316 -2.07 -20.40 -31.31
N ILE A 317 -0.86 -19.84 -31.33
CA ILE A 317 -0.63 -18.40 -31.21
C ILE A 317 -0.58 -17.81 -32.63
N THR A 318 -1.48 -16.88 -32.91
CA THR A 318 -1.48 -16.09 -34.14
C THR A 318 -0.79 -14.76 -33.91
N VAL A 319 0.32 -14.52 -34.63
CA VAL A 319 1.05 -13.25 -34.63
C VAL A 319 0.47 -12.33 -35.69
N PRO A 320 0.07 -11.08 -35.36
CA PRO A 320 -0.42 -10.11 -36.35
C PRO A 320 0.64 -9.85 -37.45
N GLU A 321 0.19 -9.40 -38.62
CA GLU A 321 1.11 -9.07 -39.73
C GLU A 321 2.07 -7.94 -39.31
N GLY A 322 3.37 -8.19 -39.40
CA GLY A 322 4.41 -7.28 -38.92
C GLY A 322 4.63 -7.29 -37.38
N GLY A 323 3.92 -8.15 -36.67
CA GLY A 323 4.06 -8.30 -35.22
C GLY A 323 5.35 -9.03 -34.83
N LEU A 324 5.69 -8.90 -33.53
CA LEU A 324 6.84 -9.54 -32.90
C LEU A 324 6.47 -10.94 -32.34
N PRO A 325 7.45 -11.83 -32.11
CA PRO A 325 7.20 -13.17 -31.57
C PRO A 325 6.62 -13.14 -30.15
N LEU A 326 6.12 -14.30 -29.71
CA LEU A 326 5.56 -14.45 -28.38
C LEU A 326 6.58 -14.12 -27.28
N PHE A 327 7.79 -14.68 -27.38
CA PHE A 327 8.86 -14.47 -26.41
C PHE A 327 9.99 -13.62 -26.96
N GLY A 328 10.45 -12.67 -26.14
CA GLY A 328 11.60 -11.83 -26.43
C GLY A 328 12.90 -12.39 -25.85
N TYR A 329 12.94 -12.60 -24.54
CA TYR A 329 14.08 -13.11 -23.82
C TYR A 329 13.65 -14.19 -22.84
N VAL A 330 14.27 -15.35 -22.94
CA VAL A 330 13.97 -16.52 -22.09
C VAL A 330 15.24 -17.08 -21.45
N ARG A 331 15.10 -17.67 -20.25
CA ARG A 331 16.19 -18.26 -19.49
C ARG A 331 15.66 -19.47 -18.71
N ASN A 332 16.34 -20.61 -18.75
CA ASN A 332 15.94 -21.81 -18.00
C ASN A 332 14.43 -22.09 -18.15
N THR A 333 13.98 -22.23 -19.37
CA THR A 333 12.56 -22.36 -19.70
C THR A 333 12.30 -23.59 -20.53
N ARG A 334 11.08 -24.10 -20.46
CA ARG A 334 10.58 -25.13 -21.37
C ARG A 334 9.34 -24.60 -22.07
N ILE A 335 9.35 -24.63 -23.42
CA ILE A 335 8.21 -24.26 -24.26
C ILE A 335 7.85 -25.50 -25.07
N ARG A 336 6.60 -25.95 -24.95
CA ARG A 336 6.18 -27.20 -25.59
C ARG A 336 4.76 -27.17 -26.17
N ASN A 337 4.48 -28.12 -27.07
CA ASN A 337 3.14 -28.39 -27.61
C ASN A 337 2.44 -27.15 -28.17
N LEU A 338 3.11 -26.34 -28.95
CA LEU A 338 2.60 -25.03 -29.37
C LEU A 338 2.62 -24.88 -30.90
N ASN A 339 1.54 -24.39 -31.47
CA ASN A 339 1.52 -23.96 -32.86
C ASN A 339 1.69 -22.44 -32.96
N ILE A 340 2.46 -22.00 -33.96
CA ILE A 340 2.66 -20.58 -34.27
C ILE A 340 2.18 -20.32 -35.69
N TYR A 341 1.39 -19.30 -35.88
CA TYR A 341 1.01 -18.78 -37.18
C TYR A 341 1.26 -17.28 -37.26
N GLY A 342 1.80 -16.80 -38.35
CA GLY A 342 1.95 -15.38 -38.61
C GLY A 342 2.36 -15.12 -40.05
N LYS A 343 1.47 -14.48 -40.81
CA LYS A 343 1.69 -14.18 -42.23
C LYS A 343 3.00 -13.46 -42.50
N LYS A 344 3.41 -12.57 -41.57
CA LYS A 344 4.67 -11.83 -41.64
C LYS A 344 5.15 -11.44 -40.26
N ILE A 345 5.97 -12.30 -39.64
CA ILE A 345 6.53 -12.08 -38.31
C ILE A 345 7.80 -11.22 -38.43
N ALA A 346 7.83 -10.07 -37.73
CA ALA A 346 8.96 -9.11 -37.80
C ALA A 346 10.13 -9.51 -36.87
N GLY A 347 10.50 -10.77 -36.89
CA GLY A 347 11.55 -11.35 -36.03
C GLY A 347 11.72 -12.83 -36.29
N TYR A 348 12.04 -13.55 -35.22
CA TYR A 348 12.02 -15.00 -35.18
C TYR A 348 10.58 -15.50 -34.97
N GLY A 349 10.29 -16.76 -35.24
CA GLY A 349 8.92 -17.26 -35.11
C GLY A 349 8.42 -17.38 -33.68
N LEU A 350 9.26 -17.80 -32.74
CA LEU A 350 8.86 -18.05 -31.36
C LEU A 350 9.65 -17.24 -30.33
N VAL A 351 10.99 -17.29 -30.37
CA VAL A 351 11.88 -16.68 -29.36
C VAL A 351 12.95 -15.84 -30.03
N ASN A 352 13.10 -14.58 -29.63
CA ASN A 352 14.15 -13.71 -30.16
C ASN A 352 15.54 -14.04 -29.61
N ASN A 353 15.66 -14.19 -28.30
CA ASN A 353 16.94 -14.42 -27.62
C ASN A 353 16.77 -15.40 -26.46
N PHE A 354 17.83 -16.13 -26.16
CA PHE A 354 17.82 -17.03 -25.03
C PHE A 354 19.15 -17.03 -24.29
N GLU A 355 19.09 -17.40 -23.02
CA GLU A 355 20.24 -17.63 -22.18
C GLU A 355 20.04 -18.91 -21.37
N GLY A 356 20.97 -19.84 -21.46
CA GLY A 356 21.10 -20.96 -20.55
C GLY A 356 22.23 -20.68 -19.59
N VAL A 357 22.03 -20.78 -18.30
CA VAL A 357 23.12 -20.65 -17.32
C VAL A 357 23.78 -22.00 -17.17
N GLY A 358 25.04 -22.10 -17.57
CA GLY A 358 25.81 -23.33 -17.58
C GLY A 358 26.26 -23.87 -16.20
N LEU A 359 25.32 -24.07 -15.32
CA LEU A 359 25.50 -24.95 -14.15
C LEU A 359 24.59 -26.15 -14.37
N SER A 360 25.18 -27.32 -14.40
CA SER A 360 24.60 -28.62 -14.70
C SER A 360 23.05 -28.70 -14.62
N GLY A 361 22.37 -28.75 -15.76
CA GLY A 361 20.95 -29.06 -15.86
C GLY A 361 20.01 -27.92 -16.29
N SER A 362 20.49 -26.71 -16.54
CA SER A 362 19.63 -25.59 -16.95
C SER A 362 19.82 -25.28 -18.42
N ALA A 363 18.83 -25.60 -19.24
CA ALA A 363 18.80 -25.36 -20.67
C ALA A 363 17.46 -24.75 -21.09
N VAL A 364 17.46 -23.99 -22.18
CA VAL A 364 16.22 -23.63 -22.87
C VAL A 364 15.78 -24.86 -23.70
N GLU A 365 14.59 -25.37 -23.36
CA GLU A 365 14.00 -26.50 -24.06
C GLU A 365 12.82 -26.08 -24.91
N ILE A 366 12.81 -26.44 -26.20
CA ILE A 366 11.69 -26.24 -27.12
C ILE A 366 11.30 -27.58 -27.65
N ASP A 367 10.11 -28.08 -27.35
CA ASP A 367 9.67 -29.40 -27.72
C ASP A 367 8.28 -29.37 -28.38
N ASN A 368 8.13 -30.12 -29.48
CA ASN A 368 6.86 -30.23 -30.19
C ASN A 368 6.21 -28.88 -30.53
N VAL A 369 6.98 -28.00 -31.16
CA VAL A 369 6.49 -26.70 -31.63
C VAL A 369 6.40 -26.72 -33.16
N THR A 370 5.26 -26.22 -33.68
CA THR A 370 5.02 -26.19 -35.12
C THR A 370 4.86 -24.72 -35.60
N LEU A 371 5.66 -24.35 -36.61
CA LEU A 371 5.42 -23.14 -37.39
C LEU A 371 4.53 -23.49 -38.59
N LYS A 372 3.31 -22.95 -38.56
CA LYS A 372 2.22 -23.35 -39.47
C LYS A 372 2.37 -22.80 -40.89
N SER A 373 1.85 -23.56 -41.84
CA SER A 373 1.77 -23.21 -43.26
C SER A 373 1.21 -21.80 -43.50
N GLY A 374 1.77 -21.10 -44.46
CA GLY A 374 1.42 -19.68 -44.77
C GLY A 374 2.08 -18.65 -43.84
N SER A 375 2.87 -19.08 -42.88
CA SER A 375 3.68 -18.19 -42.04
C SER A 375 4.93 -17.72 -42.74
N SER A 376 5.39 -16.51 -42.40
CA SER A 376 6.75 -16.07 -42.77
C SER A 376 7.44 -15.34 -41.62
N THR A 377 8.76 -15.52 -41.53
CA THR A 377 9.59 -14.87 -40.52
C THR A 377 10.66 -13.99 -41.16
N LEU A 378 10.95 -12.84 -40.50
CA LEU A 378 12.06 -11.99 -40.93
C LEU A 378 13.41 -12.64 -40.73
N LYS A 379 13.53 -13.42 -39.68
CA LYS A 379 14.73 -14.16 -39.26
C LYS A 379 14.42 -15.66 -39.20
N SER A 380 15.14 -16.42 -38.39
CA SER A 380 14.98 -17.87 -38.31
C SER A 380 13.60 -18.33 -37.80
N GLY A 381 13.23 -19.55 -38.08
CA GLY A 381 11.88 -20.06 -37.89
C GLY A 381 11.42 -20.08 -36.44
N LEU A 382 12.17 -20.69 -35.53
CA LEU A 382 11.73 -20.80 -34.12
C LEU A 382 12.61 -19.98 -33.18
N LEU A 383 13.91 -20.17 -33.21
CA LEU A 383 14.83 -19.67 -32.19
C LEU A 383 15.81 -18.65 -32.77
N GLY A 384 16.01 -17.58 -32.01
CA GLY A 384 16.97 -16.52 -32.33
C GLY A 384 18.42 -16.85 -32.05
N ALA A 385 19.20 -15.80 -31.86
CA ALA A 385 20.60 -15.92 -31.56
C ALA A 385 20.81 -16.18 -30.06
N ASN A 386 21.74 -17.08 -29.76
CA ASN A 386 22.40 -17.08 -28.47
C ASN A 386 23.25 -15.83 -28.37
N LYS A 387 22.89 -14.88 -27.53
CA LYS A 387 23.69 -13.68 -27.31
C LYS A 387 24.42 -13.80 -25.99
N THR A 388 25.74 -14.01 -26.06
CA THR A 388 26.60 -13.73 -24.92
C THR A 388 26.36 -12.31 -24.46
N VAL A 389 25.88 -12.13 -23.21
CA VAL A 389 25.82 -10.82 -22.57
C VAL A 389 27.26 -10.34 -22.44
N ASN A 390 27.65 -9.46 -23.35
CA ASN A 390 28.87 -8.64 -23.39
C ASN A 390 30.07 -9.08 -22.55
N GLY A 391 31.07 -9.60 -23.24
CA GLY A 391 32.47 -9.33 -22.87
C GLY A 391 33.06 -10.11 -21.69
N TYR A 392 32.38 -11.14 -21.20
CA TYR A 392 33.04 -12.13 -20.38
C TYR A 392 33.68 -13.20 -21.27
N ALA A 393 34.77 -12.80 -21.90
CA ALA A 393 35.76 -13.74 -22.38
C ALA A 393 36.32 -14.48 -21.18
N GLY A 394 35.74 -15.65 -20.86
CA GLY A 394 36.18 -16.46 -19.73
C GLY A 394 35.11 -17.29 -19.04
N CYS A 395 33.82 -17.07 -19.28
CA CYS A 395 32.81 -17.98 -18.79
C CYS A 395 32.62 -19.14 -19.76
N SER A 396 33.27 -20.26 -19.46
CA SER A 396 33.15 -21.56 -20.16
C SER A 396 31.83 -22.30 -19.85
N ALA A 397 30.78 -21.58 -19.50
CA ALA A 397 29.47 -22.16 -19.24
C ALA A 397 28.62 -22.08 -20.48
N ALA A 398 28.40 -23.17 -21.11
CA ALA A 398 27.66 -23.31 -22.35
C ALA A 398 26.21 -22.85 -22.22
N PHE A 399 25.85 -21.85 -23.01
CA PHE A 399 24.46 -21.51 -23.27
C PHE A 399 23.88 -22.57 -24.20
N VAL A 400 23.13 -23.51 -23.66
CA VAL A 400 22.66 -24.67 -24.39
C VAL A 400 21.16 -24.62 -24.61
N ALA A 401 20.72 -24.71 -25.86
CA ALA A 401 19.31 -24.93 -26.18
C ALA A 401 19.13 -26.38 -26.67
N THR A 402 18.02 -26.99 -26.30
CA THR A 402 17.60 -28.28 -26.82
C THR A 402 16.28 -28.10 -27.56
N ILE A 403 16.25 -28.37 -28.84
CA ILE A 403 15.07 -28.27 -29.69
C ILE A 403 14.71 -29.65 -30.20
N THR A 404 13.53 -30.14 -29.85
CA THR A 404 13.13 -31.53 -30.20
C THR A 404 11.73 -31.53 -30.83
N ASN A 405 11.54 -32.50 -31.74
CA ASN A 405 10.24 -32.84 -32.30
C ASN A 405 9.49 -31.65 -32.96
N CYS A 406 10.21 -30.61 -33.40
CA CYS A 406 9.62 -29.44 -33.97
C CYS A 406 9.41 -29.54 -35.47
N THR A 407 8.38 -28.88 -35.98
CA THR A 407 8.03 -28.95 -37.40
C THR A 407 7.89 -27.51 -37.96
N ILE A 408 8.52 -27.30 -39.14
CA ILE A 408 8.24 -26.11 -39.97
C ILE A 408 7.47 -26.64 -41.19
N GLU A 409 6.20 -26.26 -41.27
CA GLU A 409 5.31 -26.81 -42.33
C GLU A 409 5.65 -26.29 -43.71
N LYS A 410 5.18 -27.01 -44.71
CA LYS A 410 5.32 -26.60 -46.13
C LYS A 410 4.59 -25.29 -46.41
N GLY A 411 5.22 -24.40 -47.17
CA GLY A 411 4.68 -23.07 -47.47
C GLY A 411 5.06 -22.01 -46.41
N VAL A 412 5.94 -22.36 -45.46
CA VAL A 412 6.59 -21.40 -44.60
C VAL A 412 7.78 -20.76 -45.30
N VAL A 413 7.93 -19.43 -45.17
CA VAL A 413 9.07 -18.66 -45.69
C VAL A 413 9.90 -18.10 -44.54
N VAL A 414 11.17 -18.48 -44.45
CA VAL A 414 12.11 -18.01 -43.44
C VAL A 414 13.10 -17.02 -44.09
N GLY A 415 13.29 -15.86 -43.48
CA GLY A 415 14.11 -14.77 -44.03
C GLY A 415 13.44 -14.04 -45.22
N TYR A 416 12.17 -13.67 -45.08
CA TYR A 416 11.33 -13.14 -46.16
C TYR A 416 11.89 -11.89 -46.85
N ASP A 417 12.73 -11.08 -46.18
CA ASP A 417 13.36 -9.89 -46.75
C ASP A 417 14.64 -10.19 -47.56
N LYS A 418 15.14 -11.44 -47.45
CA LYS A 418 16.35 -11.94 -48.11
C LYS A 418 17.65 -11.19 -47.78
N LYS A 419 17.65 -10.39 -46.71
CA LYS A 419 18.76 -9.49 -46.33
C LYS A 419 19.45 -9.90 -45.03
N GLN A 420 18.92 -10.87 -44.34
CA GLN A 420 19.42 -11.30 -43.03
C GLN A 420 20.53 -12.35 -43.22
N SER A 421 21.47 -12.40 -42.26
CA SER A 421 22.48 -13.43 -42.16
C SER A 421 22.20 -14.34 -40.94
N GLN A 422 22.87 -15.48 -40.89
CA GLN A 422 22.73 -16.46 -39.80
C GLN A 422 21.27 -16.97 -39.66
N ILE A 423 20.74 -17.47 -40.77
CA ILE A 423 19.35 -17.89 -40.92
C ILE A 423 19.28 -19.40 -41.05
N GLY A 424 18.45 -20.03 -40.19
CA GLY A 424 18.07 -21.43 -40.31
C GLY A 424 16.58 -21.62 -40.14
N ALA A 425 16.02 -22.69 -40.71
CA ALA A 425 14.59 -22.92 -40.58
C ALA A 425 14.17 -23.18 -39.12
N ILE A 426 15.01 -23.79 -38.31
CA ILE A 426 14.76 -24.03 -36.90
C ILE A 426 15.43 -22.94 -36.05
N ALA A 427 16.73 -22.76 -36.17
CA ALA A 427 17.51 -21.85 -35.37
C ALA A 427 18.49 -21.01 -36.20
N GLY A 428 18.72 -19.76 -35.79
CA GLY A 428 19.69 -18.88 -36.45
C GLY A 428 21.11 -19.20 -36.02
N ARG A 429 21.42 -18.97 -34.75
CA ARG A 429 22.73 -19.24 -34.14
C ARG A 429 22.53 -19.83 -32.76
N MET A 430 23.06 -21.04 -32.51
CA MET A 430 22.92 -21.68 -31.21
C MET A 430 24.08 -22.67 -30.92
N GLN A 431 24.13 -23.05 -29.64
CA GLN A 431 24.83 -24.23 -29.16
C GLN A 431 23.80 -25.22 -28.59
N GLY A 432 24.08 -26.49 -28.57
CA GLY A 432 23.23 -27.53 -28.02
C GLY A 432 22.74 -28.53 -29.05
N THR A 433 21.51 -29.00 -28.94
CA THR A 433 21.01 -30.12 -29.74
C THR A 433 19.70 -29.76 -30.46
N ILE A 434 19.64 -30.07 -31.76
CA ILE A 434 18.40 -30.12 -32.54
C ILE A 434 18.14 -31.57 -32.88
N LYS A 435 17.03 -32.15 -32.42
CA LYS A 435 16.75 -33.57 -32.57
C LYS A 435 15.33 -33.83 -33.08
N ASN A 436 15.20 -34.76 -34.04
CA ASN A 436 13.91 -35.19 -34.58
C ASN A 436 13.03 -34.03 -35.10
N CYS A 437 13.64 -32.99 -35.66
CA CYS A 437 12.92 -31.85 -36.23
C CYS A 437 12.79 -31.99 -37.75
N VAL A 438 11.69 -31.54 -38.30
CA VAL A 438 11.44 -31.57 -39.74
C VAL A 438 11.09 -30.18 -40.25
N SER A 439 11.74 -29.78 -41.37
CA SER A 439 11.43 -28.53 -42.01
C SER A 439 11.17 -28.68 -43.50
N TYR A 440 10.07 -28.09 -43.95
CA TYR A 440 9.70 -27.93 -45.35
C TYR A 440 9.78 -26.47 -45.83
N ALA A 441 10.41 -25.58 -45.07
CA ALA A 441 10.43 -24.14 -45.36
C ALA A 441 11.33 -23.78 -46.53
N ASP A 442 10.98 -22.70 -47.23
CA ASP A 442 11.89 -21.98 -48.08
C ASP A 442 12.69 -20.96 -47.26
N VAL A 443 14.02 -21.13 -47.23
CA VAL A 443 14.94 -20.36 -46.40
C VAL A 443 15.76 -19.40 -47.29
N TYR A 444 15.71 -18.11 -46.94
CA TYR A 444 16.44 -17.07 -47.68
C TYR A 444 17.33 -16.27 -46.76
N GLY A 445 18.50 -15.84 -47.25
CA GLY A 445 19.39 -14.95 -46.51
C GLY A 445 20.62 -14.53 -47.33
N THR A 446 21.56 -13.86 -46.66
CA THR A 446 22.84 -13.48 -47.26
C THR A 446 23.93 -14.46 -46.93
N ASP A 447 24.40 -14.51 -45.70
CA ASP A 447 25.49 -15.37 -45.26
C ASP A 447 25.04 -16.33 -44.14
N TYR A 448 25.67 -17.46 -44.05
CA TYR A 448 25.36 -18.49 -43.04
C TYR A 448 23.88 -18.91 -43.06
N VAL A 449 23.44 -19.37 -44.22
CA VAL A 449 22.05 -19.80 -44.44
C VAL A 449 21.99 -21.30 -44.52
N GLY A 450 21.18 -21.93 -43.65
CA GLY A 450 21.06 -23.38 -43.60
C GLY A 450 19.62 -23.87 -43.52
N GLY A 451 19.36 -25.07 -43.97
CA GLY A 451 18.04 -25.71 -43.95
C GLY A 451 17.50 -25.99 -42.53
N ILE A 452 18.37 -26.22 -41.60
CA ILE A 452 18.01 -26.49 -40.18
C ILE A 452 18.55 -25.36 -39.29
N ILE A 453 19.85 -25.10 -39.35
CA ILE A 453 20.54 -24.08 -38.53
C ILE A 453 21.39 -23.19 -39.43
N GLY A 454 21.41 -21.87 -39.15
CA GLY A 454 22.26 -20.91 -39.87
C GLY A 454 23.73 -21.06 -39.50
N THR A 455 24.07 -21.00 -38.26
CA THR A 455 25.46 -21.17 -37.80
C THR A 455 25.52 -21.66 -36.37
N ARG A 456 26.64 -22.28 -36.01
CA ARG A 456 26.97 -22.58 -34.63
C ARG A 456 27.55 -21.35 -33.93
N ASP A 457 27.42 -21.27 -32.63
CA ASP A 457 28.17 -20.28 -31.86
C ASP A 457 29.61 -20.75 -31.64
N ASN A 458 30.58 -19.91 -32.02
CA ASN A 458 31.99 -20.29 -32.01
C ASN A 458 32.64 -20.27 -30.60
N ALA A 459 31.94 -19.91 -29.57
CA ALA A 459 32.53 -19.57 -28.27
C ALA A 459 32.75 -20.77 -27.34
N MET A 460 32.84 -21.99 -27.77
CA MET A 460 33.18 -23.21 -26.99
C MET A 460 32.04 -24.22 -26.73
N GLY A 461 31.17 -24.50 -27.67
CA GLY A 461 30.19 -25.56 -27.55
C GLY A 461 29.98 -26.32 -28.85
N THR A 462 29.45 -27.53 -28.73
CA THR A 462 28.97 -28.31 -29.86
C THR A 462 27.56 -27.90 -30.25
N CYS A 463 27.24 -27.94 -31.51
CA CYS A 463 25.89 -27.96 -32.02
C CYS A 463 25.65 -29.26 -32.76
N GLU A 464 24.76 -30.09 -32.26
CA GLU A 464 24.45 -31.39 -32.80
C GLU A 464 23.06 -31.35 -33.45
N VAL A 465 22.97 -31.90 -34.68
CA VAL A 465 21.72 -32.11 -35.40
C VAL A 465 21.54 -33.61 -35.57
N ILE A 466 20.52 -34.16 -34.89
CA ILE A 466 20.32 -35.62 -34.78
C ILE A 466 18.94 -35.97 -35.31
N GLY A 467 18.85 -36.88 -36.29
CA GLY A 467 17.58 -37.41 -36.80
C GLY A 467 16.62 -36.32 -37.31
N SER A 468 17.17 -35.17 -37.73
CA SER A 468 16.36 -34.04 -38.23
C SER A 468 16.49 -33.93 -39.75
N GLU A 469 15.39 -33.56 -40.40
CA GLU A 469 15.26 -33.62 -41.87
C GLU A 469 14.87 -32.24 -42.44
N PHE A 470 15.40 -31.92 -43.62
CA PHE A 470 15.08 -30.71 -44.37
C PHE A 470 14.64 -31.04 -45.78
N TYR A 471 13.45 -30.61 -46.15
CA TYR A 471 12.81 -30.87 -47.44
C TYR A 471 12.47 -29.61 -48.23
N GLY A 472 12.88 -28.42 -47.71
CA GLY A 472 12.64 -27.14 -48.33
C GLY A 472 13.74 -26.72 -49.34
N THR A 473 13.80 -25.43 -49.57
CA THR A 473 14.84 -24.78 -50.38
C THR A 473 15.71 -23.85 -49.58
N VAL A 474 17.00 -23.72 -49.90
CA VAL A 474 17.90 -22.73 -49.31
C VAL A 474 18.44 -21.85 -50.41
N THR A 475 18.30 -20.54 -50.24
CA THR A 475 18.82 -19.53 -51.15
C THR A 475 19.67 -18.51 -50.40
N ALA A 476 20.96 -18.51 -50.69
CA ALA A 476 21.89 -17.53 -50.10
C ALA A 476 22.50 -16.64 -51.19
N SER A 477 22.72 -15.39 -50.89
CA SER A 477 23.27 -14.40 -51.83
C SER A 477 24.65 -13.85 -51.43
N GLY A 478 25.19 -14.27 -50.27
CA GLY A 478 26.48 -13.83 -49.76
C GLY A 478 27.65 -14.76 -50.09
N GLN A 479 28.85 -14.41 -49.61
CA GLN A 479 30.09 -15.17 -49.88
C GLN A 479 30.21 -16.46 -49.05
N HIS A 480 29.44 -16.65 -47.99
CA HIS A 480 29.45 -17.82 -47.09
C HIS A 480 28.10 -18.56 -47.19
N ALA A 481 27.67 -18.83 -48.40
CA ALA A 481 26.44 -19.57 -48.67
C ALA A 481 26.64 -21.08 -48.51
#